data_bf2dff6bbb5597c2b8e058a5bea2c40a
#
_entry.id   bf2dff6bbb5597c2b8e058a5bea2c40a
#
_cell.length_a   1.000
_cell.length_b   1.000
_cell.length_c   1.000
_cell.angle_alpha   90.00
_cell.angle_beta   90.00
_cell.angle_gamma   90.00
#
_symmetry.space_group_name_H-M   'P 1'
#
loop_
_entity.id
_entity.type
_entity.pdbx_description
1 polymer ?
#
loop_
_entity_poly.entity_id
_entity_poly.type
_entity_poly.pdbx_seq_one_letter_code
_entity_poly.pdbx_strand_id
1 'polypeptide(L)' 'MSTLAEHPPEMTTAADDFQALEERVLRTVELLKGERELRFSVEQHASRLTHRIEEQAAHVAQLEEQLSGPQK' A
#
# COMPACT_ATOMS: atom_id res chain seq x y z
N MET A 1 45.64 9.10 30.41
CA MET A 1 45.44 8.82 30.07
C MET A 1 44.83 8.06 29.53
N SER A 2 44.83 7.55 29.14
CA SER A 2 44.33 6.75 28.58
C SER A 2 43.24 6.24 28.74
N THR A 3 42.92 6.23 29.46
CA THR A 3 41.86 5.78 29.83
C THR A 3 40.83 5.65 29.02
N LEU A 4 40.80 6.16 28.20
CA LEU A 4 39.84 6.12 27.46
C LEU A 4 39.48 4.91 27.05
N ALA A 5 40.03 4.17 27.08
CA ALA A 5 39.67 3.04 26.54
C ALA A 5 38.90 2.19 27.27
N GLU A 6 38.37 2.56 28.18
CA GLU A 6 37.66 1.75 28.88
C GLU A 6 36.67 1.01 28.18
N HIS A 7 35.99 1.47 27.28
CA HIS A 7 34.99 0.73 26.58
C HIS A 7 35.55 0.14 25.39
N PRO A 8 35.48 -1.10 25.17
CA PRO A 8 35.86 -1.70 23.88
C PRO A 8 34.95 -1.13 22.83
N PRO A 9 35.50 -0.38 21.93
CA PRO A 9 34.65 0.22 20.90
C PRO A 9 33.92 -0.83 20.08
N GLU A 10 34.53 -1.99 19.92
CA GLU A 10 33.92 -2.99 19.10
C GLU A 10 32.64 -3.49 19.69
N MET A 11 32.61 -3.66 21.00
CA MET A 11 31.41 -4.16 21.62
C MET A 11 30.30 -3.14 21.50
N THR A 12 30.58 -1.88 21.78
CA THR A 12 29.59 -0.84 21.68
C THR A 12 29.09 -0.70 20.26
N THR A 13 30.00 -0.76 19.29
CA THR A 13 29.65 -0.62 17.91
C THR A 13 28.74 -1.74 17.45
N ALA A 14 29.04 -2.97 17.88
CA ALA A 14 28.22 -4.10 17.50
C ALA A 14 26.81 -3.98 18.05
N ALA A 15 26.68 -3.53 19.29
CA ALA A 15 25.36 -3.35 19.87
C ALA A 15 24.58 -2.28 19.16
N ASP A 16 25.26 -1.17 18.82
CA ASP A 16 24.63 -0.08 18.11
C ASP A 16 24.22 -0.51 16.72
N ASP A 17 25.06 -1.29 16.06
CA ASP A 17 24.74 -1.77 14.72
C ASP A 17 23.55 -2.72 14.74
N PHE A 18 23.47 -3.56 15.75
CA PHE A 18 22.37 -4.47 15.88
C PHE A 18 21.06 -3.71 16.10
N GLN A 19 21.13 -2.71 16.97
CA GLN A 19 19.93 -1.91 17.24
C GLN A 19 19.49 -1.15 16.01
N ALA A 20 20.45 -0.58 15.26
CA ALA A 20 20.12 0.15 14.06
C ALA A 20 19.50 -0.77 13.02
N LEU A 21 20.01 -1.99 12.91
CA LEU A 21 19.46 -2.95 11.99
C LEU A 21 18.04 -3.35 12.38
N GLU A 22 17.83 -3.55 13.67
CA GLU A 22 16.53 -3.91 14.18
C GLU A 22 15.50 -2.83 13.86
N GLU A 23 15.88 -1.57 14.08
CA GLU A 23 14.99 -0.45 13.79
C GLU A 23 14.70 -0.35 12.30
N ARG A 24 15.70 -0.64 11.48
CA ARG A 24 15.53 -0.59 10.05
C ARG A 24 14.57 -1.67 9.57
N VAL A 25 14.68 -2.86 10.14
CA VAL A 25 13.79 -3.95 9.80
C VAL A 25 12.37 -3.60 10.20
N LEU A 26 12.19 -3.03 11.39
CA LEU A 26 10.86 -2.65 11.84
C LEU A 26 10.24 -1.60 10.92
N ARG A 27 11.04 -0.61 10.50
CA ARG A 27 10.53 0.41 9.60
C ARG A 27 10.15 -0.19 8.24
N THR A 28 10.95 -1.13 7.76
CA THR A 28 10.66 -1.78 6.49
C THR A 28 9.35 -2.56 6.57
N VAL A 29 9.14 -3.27 7.67
CA VAL A 29 7.91 -4.01 7.86
C VAL A 29 6.70 -3.07 7.88
N GLU A 30 6.83 -1.93 8.56
CA GLU A 30 5.74 -0.96 8.61
C GLU A 30 5.44 -0.39 7.24
N LEU A 31 6.48 -0.10 6.47
CA LEU A 31 6.29 0.42 5.12
C LEU A 31 5.63 -0.61 4.23
N LEU A 32 6.00 -1.88 4.36
CA LEU A 32 5.38 -2.93 3.57
C LEU A 32 3.91 -3.11 3.94
N LYS A 33 3.60 -3.03 5.22
CA LYS A 33 2.20 -3.11 5.64
C LYS A 33 1.40 -1.95 5.06
N GLY A 34 1.95 -0.75 5.13
CA GLY A 34 1.27 0.41 4.59
C GLY A 34 1.05 0.29 3.10
N GLU A 35 2.04 -0.23 2.39
CA GLU A 35 1.92 -0.41 0.96
C GLU A 35 0.84 -1.43 0.62
N ARG A 36 0.78 -2.51 1.38
CA ARG A 36 -0.24 -3.53 1.14
C ARG A 36 -1.63 -2.99 1.38
N GLU A 37 -1.78 -2.20 2.44
CA GLU A 37 -3.08 -1.59 2.72
C GLU A 37 -3.48 -0.62 1.63
N LEU A 38 -2.51 0.15 1.14
CA LEU A 38 -2.79 1.08 0.06
C LEU A 38 -3.19 0.34 -1.21
N ARG A 39 -2.49 -0.73 -1.55
CA ARG A 39 -2.84 -1.52 -2.71
C ARG A 39 -4.23 -2.09 -2.60
N PHE A 40 -4.55 -2.63 -1.44
CA PHE A 40 -5.86 -3.19 -1.23
C PHE A 40 -6.94 -2.13 -1.41
N SER A 41 -6.70 -0.94 -0.86
CA SER A 41 -7.65 0.16 -0.99
C SER A 41 -7.82 0.59 -2.44
N VAL A 42 -6.72 0.68 -3.17
CA VAL A 42 -6.76 1.07 -4.58
C VAL A 42 -7.48 0.02 -5.41
N GLU A 43 -7.22 -1.25 -5.13
CA GLU A 43 -7.89 -2.32 -5.86
C GLU A 43 -9.38 -2.35 -5.59
N GLN A 44 -9.77 -2.08 -4.35
CA GLN A 44 -11.18 -1.99 -4.01
C GLN A 44 -11.84 -0.85 -4.74
N HIS A 45 -11.16 0.29 -4.79
CA HIS A 45 -11.69 1.47 -5.47
C HIS A 45 -11.82 1.21 -6.97
N ALA A 46 -10.81 0.58 -7.56
CA ALA A 46 -10.84 0.26 -8.99
C ALA A 46 -11.97 -0.72 -9.31
N SER A 47 -12.18 -1.68 -8.42
CA SER A 47 -13.25 -2.65 -8.60
C SER A 47 -14.62 -1.97 -8.57
N ARG A 48 -14.80 -1.04 -7.65
CA ARG A 48 -16.06 -0.30 -7.57
C ARG A 48 -16.28 0.56 -8.80
N LEU A 49 -15.23 1.19 -9.30
CA LEU A 49 -15.35 2.01 -10.49
C LEU A 49 -15.70 1.17 -11.71
N THR A 50 -15.08 0.02 -11.84
CA THR A 50 -15.39 -0.91 -12.92
C THR A 50 -16.84 -1.32 -12.86
N HIS A 51 -17.32 -1.64 -11.68
CA HIS A 51 -18.72 -2.05 -11.50
C HIS A 51 -19.66 -0.92 -11.89
N ARG A 52 -19.34 0.31 -11.51
CA ARG A 52 -20.16 1.46 -11.86
C ARG A 52 -20.18 1.69 -13.37
N ILE A 53 -19.03 1.52 -14.01
CA ILE A 53 -18.98 1.66 -15.45
C ILE A 53 -19.86 0.63 -16.13
N GLU A 54 -19.81 -0.60 -15.64
CA GLU A 54 -20.64 -1.66 -16.21
C GLU A 54 -22.12 -1.37 -15.98
N GLU A 55 -22.47 -0.89 -14.81
CA GLU A 55 -23.85 -0.53 -14.53
C GLU A 55 -24.33 0.61 -15.42
N GLN A 56 -23.47 1.60 -15.64
CA GLN A 56 -23.84 2.71 -16.49
C GLN A 56 -23.96 2.29 -17.93
N ALA A 57 -23.08 1.40 -18.39
CA ALA A 57 -23.16 0.90 -19.75
C ALA A 57 -24.46 0.14 -19.97
N ALA A 58 -24.84 -0.67 -18.99
CA ALA A 58 -26.10 -1.40 -19.08
C ALA A 58 -27.30 -0.45 -19.09
N HIS A 59 -27.21 0.61 -18.29
CA HIS A 59 -28.28 1.59 -18.23
C HIS A 59 -28.42 2.33 -19.55
N VAL A 60 -27.29 2.71 -20.14
CA VAL A 60 -27.28 3.39 -21.44
C VAL A 60 -27.88 2.48 -22.50
N ALA A 61 -27.49 1.21 -22.51
CA ALA A 61 -28.03 0.27 -23.46
C ALA A 61 -29.54 0.13 -23.32
N GLN A 62 -29.99 0.12 -22.07
CA GLN A 62 -31.44 0.02 -21.79
C GLN A 62 -32.18 1.25 -22.31
N LEU A 63 -31.59 2.43 -22.09
CA LEU A 63 -32.19 3.66 -22.56
C LEU A 63 -32.25 3.71 -24.07
N GLU A 64 -31.19 3.25 -24.72
CA GLU A 64 -31.15 3.22 -26.18
C GLU A 64 -32.22 2.28 -26.72
N GLU A 65 -32.43 1.17 -26.06
CA GLU A 65 -33.45 0.25 -26.49
C GLU A 65 -34.83 0.87 -26.33
N GLN A 66 -35.07 1.58 -25.24
CA GLN A 66 -36.33 2.25 -25.03
C GLN A 66 -36.57 3.32 -26.08
N LEU A 67 -35.52 4.01 -26.47
CA LEU A 67 -35.69 5.05 -27.45
C LEU A 67 -35.97 4.49 -28.84
N SER A 68 -35.40 3.36 -29.19
CA SER A 68 -35.62 2.84 -30.53
C SER A 68 -36.83 1.92 -30.58
N GLY A 69 -37.19 1.27 -29.47
CA GLY A 69 -38.31 0.35 -29.48
C GLY A 69 -39.63 0.98 -29.91
N PRO A 70 -40.02 2.11 -29.34
CA PRO A 70 -41.30 2.67 -29.69
C PRO A 70 -41.40 3.20 -31.11
N GLN A 71 -40.29 3.24 -31.80
CA GLN A 71 -40.33 3.77 -33.13
C GLN A 71 -40.81 2.79 -34.16
N LYS A 72 -40.98 1.61 -33.76
CA LYS A 72 -41.57 0.64 -34.71
C LYS A 72 -43.03 0.91 -34.93
#